data_af117d9ac60ae79da4cbb366a4d0d113
#
_entry.id   af117d9ac60ae79da4cbb366a4d0d113
#
_cell.length_a   1.000
_cell.length_b   1.000
_cell.length_c   1.000
_cell.angle_alpha   90.00
_cell.angle_beta   90.00
_cell.angle_gamma   90.00
#
_symmetry.space_group_name_H-M   'P 1'
#
loop_
_entity.id
_entity.type
_entity.pdbx_description
1 polymer ?
#
loop_
_entity_poly.entity_id
_entity_poly.type
_entity_poly.pdbx_seq_one_letter_code
_entity_poly.pdbx_strand_id
1 'polypeptide(L)'
;MDGTVTLPTITTDDDGSVTVENPITASIAMISPWSVSIPTHVSLWEACNNRAHAADGVYVDAHWIRPTGPYLDDGRNACVQTFLAHHDTDWLVFADADVEFSRSDLVHLLYTAQSEGWHVLSGAYCTPLEGDPRNTFTVAYRNHRINGPGAQLVALENSEVVAGVDAIPVDVVGMGFCAISRPILQYMAQFYAPPCPWFFEPIADETHHGEDVGFCLRLRALGVEIGLHRGVRVNHYKTARFNYDGLTLF
;
A
#
# COMPACT_ATOMS: atom_id res chain seq x y z
N MET A 1 3.83 16.94 13.56
CA MET A 1 3.60 17.71 12.32
C MET A 1 2.18 18.23 12.40
N ASP A 2 2.03 19.54 12.54
CA ASP A 2 0.70 20.19 12.68
C ASP A 2 0.31 20.73 11.30
N GLY A 3 -0.15 19.84 10.43
CA GLY A 3 -0.65 20.19 9.11
C GLY A 3 -2.16 20.04 9.08
N THR A 4 -2.88 21.12 8.79
CA THR A 4 -4.33 21.06 8.58
C THR A 4 -4.60 20.08 7.43
N VAL A 5 -5.31 19.00 7.71
CA VAL A 5 -5.75 18.05 6.68
C VAL A 5 -6.77 18.75 5.80
N THR A 6 -6.46 18.89 4.52
CA THR A 6 -7.38 19.44 3.53
C THR A 6 -7.92 18.29 2.67
N LEU A 7 -9.25 18.14 2.68
CA LEU A 7 -9.93 17.18 1.79
C LEU A 7 -10.36 17.88 0.50
N PRO A 8 -10.52 17.15 -0.60
CA PRO A 8 -11.04 17.67 -1.86
C PRO A 8 -12.40 18.32 -1.70
N THR A 9 -12.58 19.47 -2.33
CA THR A 9 -13.89 20.11 -2.48
C THR A 9 -14.35 19.88 -3.93
N ILE A 10 -15.50 19.24 -4.09
CA ILE A 10 -16.07 18.92 -5.40
C ILE A 10 -17.29 19.81 -5.62
N THR A 11 -17.28 20.60 -6.68
CA THR A 11 -18.41 21.42 -7.11
C THR A 11 -18.86 21.01 -8.49
N THR A 12 -20.17 20.98 -8.71
CA THR A 12 -20.77 20.73 -10.02
C THR A 12 -21.53 21.98 -10.42
N ASP A 13 -21.17 22.55 -11.55
CA ASP A 13 -21.82 23.73 -12.11
C ASP A 13 -23.15 23.38 -12.79
N ASP A 14 -23.96 24.39 -13.11
CA ASP A 14 -25.30 24.22 -13.72
C ASP A 14 -25.23 23.57 -15.13
N ASP A 15 -24.08 23.65 -15.82
CA ASP A 15 -23.83 23.02 -17.10
C ASP A 15 -23.32 21.56 -16.99
N GLY A 16 -23.19 21.05 -15.76
CA GLY A 16 -22.70 19.71 -15.44
C GLY A 16 -21.17 19.59 -15.42
N SER A 17 -20.44 20.71 -15.53
CA SER A 17 -18.98 20.68 -15.35
C SER A 17 -18.62 20.42 -13.88
N VAL A 18 -17.56 19.65 -13.66
CA VAL A 18 -17.07 19.30 -12.32
C VAL A 18 -15.74 19.98 -12.07
N THR A 19 -15.68 20.76 -11.02
CA THR A 19 -14.44 21.37 -10.51
C THR A 19 -14.04 20.69 -9.20
N VAL A 20 -12.77 20.29 -9.11
CA VAL A 20 -12.20 19.72 -7.87
C VAL A 20 -11.10 20.65 -7.39
N GLU A 21 -11.30 21.22 -6.21
CA GLU A 21 -10.28 21.99 -5.50
C GLU A 21 -9.55 21.10 -4.52
N ASN A 22 -8.23 21.27 -4.39
CA ASN A 22 -7.36 20.49 -3.51
C ASN A 22 -7.51 18.96 -3.71
N PRO A 23 -7.35 18.44 -4.94
CA PRO A 23 -7.45 17.01 -5.14
C PRO A 23 -6.38 16.27 -4.33
N ILE A 24 -6.69 15.06 -3.87
CA ILE A 24 -5.67 14.14 -3.36
C ILE A 24 -4.83 13.68 -4.53
N THR A 25 -3.54 13.95 -4.51
CA THR A 25 -2.64 13.60 -5.62
C THR A 25 -1.82 12.35 -5.30
N ALA A 26 -1.74 11.43 -6.24
CA ALA A 26 -1.01 10.18 -6.07
C ALA A 26 -0.20 9.80 -7.32
N SER A 27 0.88 9.07 -7.08
CA SER A 27 1.64 8.35 -8.10
C SER A 27 1.65 6.87 -7.73
N ILE A 28 1.50 5.99 -8.71
CA ILE A 28 1.45 4.54 -8.51
C ILE A 28 2.76 3.91 -8.98
N ALA A 29 3.45 3.21 -8.09
CA ALA A 29 4.63 2.42 -8.41
C ALA A 29 4.34 0.93 -8.30
N MET A 30 4.66 0.21 -9.36
CA MET A 30 4.57 -1.23 -9.40
C MET A 30 5.96 -1.84 -9.49
N ILE A 31 6.26 -2.82 -8.67
CA ILE A 31 7.43 -3.67 -8.86
C ILE A 31 6.98 -4.98 -9.51
N SER A 32 7.76 -5.42 -10.50
CA SER A 32 7.46 -6.66 -11.21
C SER A 32 8.75 -7.43 -11.48
N PRO A 33 8.89 -8.65 -11.00
CA PRO A 33 10.06 -9.47 -11.33
C PRO A 33 10.10 -9.87 -12.82
N TRP A 34 8.93 -10.17 -13.44
CA TRP A 34 8.90 -10.74 -14.79
C TRP A 34 7.68 -10.34 -15.63
N SER A 35 6.50 -10.21 -15.01
CA SER A 35 5.24 -9.94 -15.73
C SER A 35 4.23 -9.26 -14.82
N VAL A 36 3.27 -8.59 -15.44
CA VAL A 36 2.11 -8.02 -14.75
C VAL A 36 0.89 -8.85 -15.14
N SER A 37 0.04 -9.20 -14.17
CA SER A 37 -1.20 -9.90 -14.46
C SER A 37 -2.14 -9.01 -15.27
N ILE A 38 -2.97 -9.61 -16.13
CA ILE A 38 -3.98 -8.83 -16.90
C ILE A 38 -4.92 -8.06 -15.97
N PRO A 39 -5.48 -8.64 -14.88
CA PRO A 39 -6.32 -7.90 -13.95
C PRO A 39 -5.61 -6.69 -13.34
N THR A 40 -4.36 -6.84 -12.91
CA THR A 40 -3.57 -5.73 -12.37
C THR A 40 -3.34 -4.63 -13.41
N HIS A 41 -3.08 -5.01 -14.67
CA HIS A 41 -2.90 -4.02 -15.74
C HIS A 41 -4.19 -3.22 -16.00
N VAL A 42 -5.35 -3.88 -15.99
CA VAL A 42 -6.66 -3.21 -16.10
C VAL A 42 -6.89 -2.27 -14.92
N SER A 43 -6.58 -2.72 -13.69
CA SER A 43 -6.66 -1.89 -12.47
C SER A 43 -5.84 -0.60 -12.59
N LEU A 44 -4.60 -0.68 -13.09
CA LEU A 44 -3.75 0.49 -13.33
C LEU A 44 -4.34 1.43 -14.36
N TRP A 45 -4.84 0.88 -15.47
CA TRP A 45 -5.43 1.70 -16.53
C TRP A 45 -6.65 2.46 -16.02
N GLU A 46 -7.54 1.80 -15.28
CA GLU A 46 -8.71 2.44 -14.66
C GLU A 46 -8.30 3.48 -13.61
N ALA A 47 -7.33 3.14 -12.75
CA ALA A 47 -6.84 4.04 -11.72
C ALA A 47 -6.27 5.35 -12.30
N CYS A 48 -5.61 5.29 -13.45
CA CYS A 48 -4.99 6.44 -14.11
C CYS A 48 -5.94 7.21 -15.03
N ASN A 49 -7.18 6.75 -15.22
CA ASN A 49 -8.16 7.43 -16.09
C ASN A 49 -8.86 8.59 -15.36
N ASN A 50 -8.10 9.64 -15.05
CA ASN A 50 -8.61 10.81 -14.33
C ASN A 50 -9.82 11.49 -15.00
N ARG A 51 -9.94 11.40 -16.34
CA ARG A 51 -11.07 12.00 -17.07
C ARG A 51 -12.39 11.28 -16.79
N ALA A 52 -12.37 9.94 -16.69
CA ALA A 52 -13.55 9.16 -16.36
C ALA A 52 -13.96 9.34 -14.89
N HIS A 53 -13.02 9.74 -14.02
CA HIS A 53 -13.21 9.83 -12.59
C HIS A 53 -12.97 11.23 -12.01
N ALA A 54 -13.15 12.28 -12.82
CA ALA A 54 -12.86 13.66 -12.42
C ALA A 54 -13.62 14.10 -11.14
N ALA A 55 -14.76 13.48 -10.85
CA ALA A 55 -15.61 13.82 -9.70
C ALA A 55 -15.28 13.07 -8.42
N ASP A 56 -14.26 12.20 -8.37
CA ASP A 56 -13.93 11.44 -7.16
C ASP A 56 -12.86 12.11 -6.28
N GLY A 57 -12.36 13.27 -6.68
CA GLY A 57 -11.42 14.06 -5.88
C GLY A 57 -9.99 13.53 -5.81
N VAL A 58 -9.67 12.43 -6.50
CA VAL A 58 -8.33 11.85 -6.56
C VAL A 58 -7.74 12.04 -7.96
N TYR A 59 -6.51 12.52 -8.02
CA TYR A 59 -5.76 12.69 -9.25
C TYR A 59 -4.51 11.81 -9.25
N VAL A 60 -4.41 10.87 -10.18
CA VAL A 60 -3.21 10.06 -10.40
C VAL A 60 -2.35 10.72 -11.46
N ASP A 61 -1.21 11.28 -11.04
CA ASP A 61 -0.28 11.99 -11.94
C ASP A 61 0.47 11.03 -12.84
N ALA A 62 1.00 9.96 -12.26
CA ALA A 62 1.84 9.02 -12.97
C ALA A 62 1.69 7.60 -12.44
N HIS A 63 1.99 6.65 -13.29
CA HIS A 63 2.27 5.27 -12.90
C HIS A 63 3.52 4.76 -13.63
N TRP A 64 4.27 3.90 -12.97
CA TRP A 64 5.40 3.23 -13.60
C TRP A 64 5.58 1.81 -13.08
N ILE A 65 6.10 0.97 -13.95
CA ILE A 65 6.44 -0.40 -13.63
C ILE A 65 7.97 -0.49 -13.56
N ARG A 66 8.48 -0.92 -12.41
CA ARG A 66 9.89 -1.17 -12.26
C ARG A 66 10.19 -2.66 -12.34
N PRO A 67 10.89 -3.11 -13.37
CA PRO A 67 11.44 -4.45 -13.39
C PRO A 67 12.43 -4.60 -12.22
N THR A 68 12.27 -5.66 -11.44
CA THR A 68 13.18 -5.99 -10.35
C THR A 68 13.88 -7.31 -10.63
N GLY A 69 15.12 -7.42 -10.17
CA GLY A 69 15.77 -8.72 -10.00
C GLY A 69 15.22 -9.45 -8.76
N PRO A 70 16.01 -10.35 -8.17
CA PRO A 70 15.62 -11.08 -6.97
C PRO A 70 15.51 -10.21 -5.70
N TYR A 71 16.00 -8.98 -5.74
CA TYR A 71 16.05 -8.06 -4.59
C TYR A 71 14.89 -7.06 -4.66
N LEU A 72 13.82 -7.34 -3.93
CA LEU A 72 12.61 -6.50 -3.91
C LEU A 72 12.86 -5.17 -3.19
N ASP A 73 13.68 -5.18 -2.16
CA ASP A 73 14.07 -3.99 -1.41
C ASP A 73 14.78 -2.94 -2.29
N ASP A 74 15.68 -3.35 -3.15
CA ASP A 74 16.34 -2.47 -4.13
C ASP A 74 15.30 -1.85 -5.08
N GLY A 75 14.34 -2.66 -5.55
CA GLY A 75 13.26 -2.21 -6.42
C GLY A 75 12.37 -1.15 -5.76
N ARG A 76 11.95 -1.40 -4.52
CA ARG A 76 11.11 -0.46 -3.77
C ARG A 76 11.87 0.81 -3.41
N ASN A 77 13.12 0.72 -2.96
CA ASN A 77 13.97 1.89 -2.70
C ASN A 77 14.14 2.77 -3.95
N ALA A 78 14.37 2.15 -5.11
CA ALA A 78 14.47 2.89 -6.35
C ALA A 78 13.14 3.54 -6.78
N CYS A 79 11.99 2.92 -6.50
CA CYS A 79 10.68 3.53 -6.71
C CYS A 79 10.49 4.77 -5.83
N VAL A 80 10.85 4.70 -4.55
CA VAL A 80 10.78 5.87 -3.66
C VAL A 80 11.72 6.98 -4.11
N GLN A 81 12.94 6.66 -4.52
CA GLN A 81 13.88 7.64 -5.07
C GLN A 81 13.31 8.34 -6.31
N THR A 82 12.73 7.58 -7.25
CA THR A 82 12.08 8.12 -8.44
C THR A 82 10.91 9.04 -8.06
N PHE A 83 10.06 8.61 -7.14
CA PHE A 83 8.94 9.38 -6.63
C PHE A 83 9.38 10.72 -6.04
N LEU A 84 10.35 10.69 -5.14
CA LEU A 84 10.83 11.91 -4.47
C LEU A 84 11.57 12.87 -5.41
N ALA A 85 12.23 12.37 -6.45
CA ALA A 85 13.03 13.16 -7.38
C ALA A 85 12.23 13.74 -8.56
N HIS A 86 11.16 13.07 -9.01
CA HIS A 86 10.53 13.37 -10.30
C HIS A 86 9.01 13.58 -10.25
N HIS A 87 8.36 13.36 -9.11
CA HIS A 87 6.92 13.54 -8.95
C HIS A 87 6.63 14.48 -7.80
N ASP A 88 5.59 15.32 -7.93
CA ASP A 88 5.20 16.30 -6.89
C ASP A 88 3.90 15.90 -6.17
N THR A 89 3.42 14.68 -6.38
CA THR A 89 2.19 14.19 -5.73
C THR A 89 2.41 13.91 -4.24
N ASP A 90 1.32 13.95 -3.45
CA ASP A 90 1.35 13.79 -2.01
C ASP A 90 1.55 12.35 -1.57
N TRP A 91 1.10 11.40 -2.40
CA TRP A 91 1.08 9.99 -2.08
C TRP A 91 1.83 9.14 -3.11
N LEU A 92 2.64 8.22 -2.60
CA LEU A 92 3.13 7.06 -3.36
C LEU A 92 2.25 5.87 -3.02
N VAL A 93 1.65 5.24 -4.04
CA VAL A 93 0.92 3.99 -3.87
C VAL A 93 1.72 2.86 -4.49
N PHE A 94 2.12 1.89 -3.68
CA PHE A 94 2.62 0.63 -4.21
C PHE A 94 1.46 -0.28 -4.59
N ALA A 95 1.57 -0.90 -5.76
CA ALA A 95 0.70 -1.97 -6.20
C ALA A 95 1.57 -3.09 -6.77
N ASP A 96 1.45 -4.30 -6.22
CA ASP A 96 2.21 -5.43 -6.75
C ASP A 96 1.65 -5.91 -8.09
N ALA A 97 2.51 -6.49 -8.92
CA ALA A 97 2.20 -6.88 -10.30
C ALA A 97 1.12 -7.99 -10.42
N ASP A 98 0.71 -8.54 -9.31
CA ASP A 98 -0.28 -9.60 -9.18
C ASP A 98 -1.45 -9.24 -8.26
N VAL A 99 -1.66 -7.94 -8.00
CA VAL A 99 -2.78 -7.41 -7.22
C VAL A 99 -3.79 -6.72 -8.12
N GLU A 100 -5.05 -7.12 -8.03
CA GLU A 100 -6.18 -6.46 -8.69
C GLU A 100 -6.92 -5.56 -7.69
N PHE A 101 -7.15 -4.32 -8.05
CA PHE A 101 -7.89 -3.34 -7.28
C PHE A 101 -8.77 -2.48 -8.20
N SER A 102 -9.81 -1.88 -7.66
CA SER A 102 -10.65 -0.94 -8.39
C SER A 102 -10.21 0.51 -8.16
N ARG A 103 -10.66 1.43 -9.01
CA ARG A 103 -10.51 2.87 -8.76
C ARG A 103 -11.14 3.26 -7.42
N SER A 104 -12.28 2.67 -7.06
CA SER A 104 -12.95 2.90 -5.78
C SER A 104 -12.09 2.48 -4.59
N ASP A 105 -11.35 1.38 -4.68
CA ASP A 105 -10.43 0.95 -3.62
C ASP A 105 -9.31 1.98 -3.42
N LEU A 106 -8.75 2.50 -4.51
CA LEU A 106 -7.72 3.54 -4.46
C LEU A 106 -8.26 4.82 -3.80
N VAL A 107 -9.45 5.27 -4.22
CA VAL A 107 -10.11 6.46 -3.68
C VAL A 107 -10.36 6.29 -2.17
N HIS A 108 -10.98 5.20 -1.75
CA HIS A 108 -11.26 4.93 -0.34
C HIS A 108 -9.98 4.87 0.50
N LEU A 109 -8.92 4.21 -0.02
CA LEU A 109 -7.64 4.13 0.67
C LEU A 109 -7.05 5.52 0.92
N LEU A 110 -6.99 6.35 -0.12
CA LEU A 110 -6.39 7.69 -0.06
C LEU A 110 -7.23 8.66 0.77
N TYR A 111 -8.56 8.65 0.63
CA TYR A 111 -9.44 9.47 1.45
C TYR A 111 -9.33 9.14 2.94
N THR A 112 -9.34 7.85 3.29
CA THR A 112 -9.16 7.42 4.68
C THR A 112 -7.79 7.82 5.19
N ALA A 113 -6.73 7.58 4.42
CA ALA A 113 -5.38 7.97 4.81
C ALA A 113 -5.29 9.48 5.07
N GLN A 114 -5.84 10.30 4.18
CA GLN A 114 -5.84 11.75 4.29
C GLN A 114 -6.69 12.23 5.47
N SER A 115 -7.94 11.76 5.60
CA SER A 115 -8.89 12.27 6.59
C SER A 115 -8.58 11.85 8.02
N GLU A 116 -8.02 10.66 8.20
CA GLU A 116 -7.67 10.11 9.52
C GLU A 116 -6.20 10.36 9.91
N GLY A 117 -5.40 10.93 9.01
CA GLY A 117 -4.01 11.28 9.27
C GLY A 117 -3.03 10.10 9.25
N TRP A 118 -3.37 9.01 8.57
CA TRP A 118 -2.43 7.91 8.35
C TRP A 118 -1.33 8.32 7.38
N HIS A 119 -0.08 8.15 7.78
CA HIS A 119 1.05 8.32 6.86
C HIS A 119 1.34 7.06 6.02
N VAL A 120 0.92 5.91 6.54
CA VAL A 120 1.02 4.62 5.85
C VAL A 120 -0.28 3.86 6.09
N LEU A 121 -0.97 3.54 5.01
CA LEU A 121 -2.23 2.79 5.04
C LEU A 121 -2.24 1.75 3.92
N SER A 122 -2.42 0.48 4.28
CA SER A 122 -2.52 -0.62 3.33
C SER A 122 -3.98 -1.06 3.16
N GLY A 123 -4.36 -1.40 1.94
CA GLY A 123 -5.53 -2.23 1.70
C GLY A 123 -5.27 -3.67 2.15
N ALA A 124 -6.34 -4.37 2.48
CA ALA A 124 -6.26 -5.74 2.94
C ALA A 124 -6.21 -6.72 1.76
N TYR A 125 -5.28 -7.64 1.79
CA TYR A 125 -5.22 -8.78 0.86
C TYR A 125 -4.70 -10.02 1.58
N CYS A 126 -4.95 -11.17 0.99
CA CYS A 126 -4.53 -12.44 1.57
C CYS A 126 -3.57 -13.19 0.65
N THR A 127 -2.77 -14.04 1.27
CA THR A 127 -1.86 -14.95 0.59
C THR A 127 -2.07 -16.37 1.12
N PRO A 128 -1.81 -17.43 0.32
CA PRO A 128 -1.94 -18.78 0.80
C PRO A 128 -0.86 -19.13 1.82
N LEU A 129 -1.20 -20.00 2.74
CA LEU A 129 -0.20 -20.68 3.57
C LEU A 129 0.66 -21.58 2.69
N GLU A 130 1.94 -21.63 3.00
CA GLU A 130 2.86 -22.53 2.32
C GLU A 130 2.39 -23.98 2.47
N GLY A 131 2.25 -24.67 1.34
CA GLY A 131 1.78 -26.05 1.28
C GLY A 131 0.25 -26.26 1.33
N ASP A 132 -0.55 -25.23 1.59
CA ASP A 132 -2.01 -25.29 1.54
C ASP A 132 -2.64 -24.07 0.87
N PRO A 133 -2.84 -24.10 -0.46
CA PRO A 133 -3.39 -22.96 -1.19
C PRO A 133 -4.85 -22.64 -0.86
N ARG A 134 -5.57 -23.50 -0.14
CA ARG A 134 -6.94 -23.27 0.31
C ARG A 134 -7.03 -22.54 1.63
N ASN A 135 -5.95 -22.54 2.39
CA ASN A 135 -5.86 -21.83 3.65
C ASN A 135 -5.05 -20.54 3.44
N THR A 136 -5.69 -19.40 3.62
CA THR A 136 -5.11 -18.08 3.38
C THR A 136 -5.03 -17.30 4.67
N PHE A 137 -4.07 -16.37 4.73
CA PHE A 137 -3.98 -15.41 5.84
C PHE A 137 -3.84 -13.99 5.28
N THR A 138 -4.30 -13.02 6.06
CA THR A 138 -4.13 -11.60 5.76
C THR A 138 -2.68 -11.19 5.87
N VAL A 139 -2.17 -10.44 4.87
CA VAL A 139 -0.80 -9.91 4.89
C VAL A 139 -0.75 -8.62 5.72
N ALA A 140 -1.13 -8.75 6.99
CA ALA A 140 -0.97 -7.74 8.03
C ALA A 140 -0.75 -8.44 9.37
N TYR A 141 0.09 -7.87 10.22
CA TYR A 141 0.58 -8.57 11.40
C TYR A 141 0.57 -7.68 12.63
N ARG A 142 0.34 -8.31 13.79
CA ARG A 142 0.61 -7.74 15.12
C ARG A 142 1.88 -8.35 15.69
N ASN A 143 2.64 -7.54 16.39
CA ASN A 143 3.82 -8.00 17.10
C ASN A 143 3.44 -8.35 18.53
N HIS A 144 3.47 -9.62 18.89
CA HIS A 144 3.14 -10.11 20.23
C HIS A 144 4.32 -10.02 21.23
N ARG A 145 5.54 -9.74 20.78
CA ARG A 145 6.69 -9.53 21.66
C ARG A 145 7.02 -8.05 21.80
N ILE A 146 6.41 -7.40 22.78
CA ILE A 146 6.68 -6.00 23.09
C ILE A 146 8.02 -5.81 23.84
N ASN A 147 8.56 -6.85 24.50
CA ASN A 147 9.69 -6.73 25.45
C ASN A 147 10.77 -7.84 25.36
N GLY A 148 11.03 -8.41 24.20
CA GLY A 148 12.05 -9.44 24.02
C GLY A 148 12.85 -9.34 22.72
N PRO A 149 14.01 -9.98 22.62
CA PRO A 149 14.71 -10.09 21.36
C PRO A 149 13.85 -10.87 20.36
N GLY A 150 13.71 -10.30 19.16
CA GLY A 150 12.95 -10.87 18.05
C GLY A 150 11.48 -10.41 17.97
N ALA A 151 11.06 -10.10 16.75
CA ALA A 151 9.66 -9.79 16.45
C ALA A 151 8.88 -11.09 16.25
N GLN A 152 7.92 -11.38 17.11
CA GLN A 152 6.96 -12.46 16.86
C GLN A 152 5.75 -11.88 16.14
N LEU A 153 5.79 -11.90 14.81
CA LEU A 153 4.71 -11.43 13.97
C LEU A 153 3.61 -12.50 13.89
N VAL A 154 2.39 -12.10 14.24
CA VAL A 154 1.20 -12.94 14.11
C VAL A 154 0.27 -12.29 13.13
N ALA A 155 -0.08 -13.00 12.05
CA ALA A 155 -1.02 -12.50 11.04
C ALA A 155 -2.39 -12.23 11.66
N LEU A 156 -3.07 -11.19 11.17
CA LEU A 156 -4.46 -10.97 11.51
C LEU A 156 -5.32 -12.12 10.98
N GLU A 157 -6.29 -12.52 11.79
CA GLU A 157 -7.29 -13.48 11.34
C GLU A 157 -8.16 -12.89 10.22
N ASN A 158 -8.39 -13.64 9.16
CA ASN A 158 -9.24 -13.18 8.05
C ASN A 158 -10.64 -12.76 8.53
N SER A 159 -11.17 -13.44 9.55
CA SER A 159 -12.45 -13.10 10.18
C SER A 159 -12.46 -11.70 10.80
N GLU A 160 -11.34 -11.27 11.39
CA GLU A 160 -11.20 -9.93 11.97
C GLU A 160 -11.21 -8.84 10.89
N VAL A 161 -10.58 -9.12 9.75
CA VAL A 161 -10.57 -8.19 8.61
C VAL A 161 -11.96 -8.10 7.97
N VAL A 162 -12.62 -9.24 7.76
CA VAL A 162 -13.94 -9.28 7.12
C VAL A 162 -15.03 -8.63 7.99
N ALA A 163 -14.88 -8.66 9.31
CA ALA A 163 -15.84 -8.09 10.25
C ALA A 163 -15.89 -6.55 10.27
N GLY A 164 -14.92 -5.86 9.63
CA GLY A 164 -14.81 -4.40 9.66
C GLY A 164 -14.73 -3.74 8.30
N VAL A 165 -14.92 -2.43 8.29
CA VAL A 165 -14.82 -1.58 7.10
C VAL A 165 -13.92 -0.35 7.33
N ASP A 166 -13.43 -0.15 8.52
CA ASP A 166 -12.60 0.95 9.00
C ASP A 166 -11.10 0.65 8.85
N ALA A 167 -10.28 1.66 9.10
CA ALA A 167 -8.85 1.50 9.27
C ALA A 167 -8.51 1.15 10.72
N ILE A 168 -7.59 0.23 10.90
CA ILE A 168 -7.11 -0.19 12.23
C ILE A 168 -5.59 -0.13 12.30
N PRO A 169 -5.01 0.18 13.48
CA PRO A 169 -3.57 0.11 13.66
C PRO A 169 -3.08 -1.33 13.66
N VAL A 170 -1.94 -1.53 12.98
CA VAL A 170 -1.22 -2.80 12.91
C VAL A 170 0.28 -2.55 13.02
N ASP A 171 1.06 -3.59 13.19
CA ASP A 171 2.51 -3.45 13.34
C ASP A 171 3.27 -3.60 12.02
N VAL A 172 2.76 -4.43 11.14
CA VAL A 172 3.34 -4.70 9.82
C VAL A 172 2.23 -4.90 8.81
N VAL A 173 2.42 -4.38 7.61
CA VAL A 173 1.57 -4.61 6.43
C VAL A 173 2.44 -5.00 5.25
N GLY A 174 1.88 -5.75 4.32
CA GLY A 174 2.51 -5.96 3.02
C GLY A 174 2.34 -4.74 2.13
N MET A 175 3.21 -4.64 1.13
CA MET A 175 3.25 -3.51 0.19
C MET A 175 2.46 -3.76 -1.10
N GLY A 176 1.69 -4.84 -1.17
CA GLY A 176 0.95 -5.21 -2.38
C GLY A 176 -0.10 -4.20 -2.83
N PHE A 177 -0.70 -3.45 -1.88
CA PHE A 177 -1.54 -2.29 -2.16
C PHE A 177 -1.47 -1.33 -0.97
N CYS A 178 -0.51 -0.41 -0.98
CA CYS A 178 -0.17 0.42 0.16
C CYS A 178 0.08 1.88 -0.25
N ALA A 179 -0.62 2.81 0.39
CA ALA A 179 -0.42 4.24 0.26
C ALA A 179 0.57 4.75 1.32
N ILE A 180 1.56 5.52 0.88
CA ILE A 180 2.62 6.08 1.72
C ILE A 180 2.72 7.57 1.41
N SER A 181 2.61 8.42 2.43
CA SER A 181 2.69 9.86 2.25
C SER A 181 4.12 10.34 1.95
N ARG A 182 4.26 11.35 1.11
CA ARG A 182 5.54 11.98 0.79
C ARG A 182 6.30 12.45 2.05
N PRO A 183 5.65 13.13 3.03
CA PRO A 183 6.36 13.62 4.21
C PRO A 183 7.03 12.49 5.02
N ILE A 184 6.39 11.31 5.13
CA ILE A 184 6.99 10.22 5.90
C ILE A 184 8.20 9.62 5.19
N LEU A 185 8.19 9.52 3.86
CA LEU A 185 9.34 9.06 3.10
C LEU A 185 10.53 10.02 3.23
N GLN A 186 10.27 11.33 3.17
CA GLN A 186 11.29 12.35 3.39
C GLN A 186 11.81 12.33 4.83
N TYR A 187 10.94 12.11 5.81
CA TYR A 187 11.32 12.02 7.22
C TYR A 187 12.23 10.81 7.47
N MET A 188 11.88 9.62 6.97
CA MET A 188 12.70 8.42 7.10
C MET A 188 14.11 8.61 6.55
N ALA A 189 14.25 9.29 5.41
CA ALA A 189 15.55 9.55 4.78
C ALA A 189 16.50 10.42 5.62
N GLN A 190 16.01 11.09 6.66
CA GLN A 190 16.84 11.86 7.60
C GLN A 190 17.50 10.97 8.67
N PHE A 191 16.95 9.79 8.94
CA PHE A 191 17.42 8.88 9.99
C PHE A 191 18.14 7.65 9.47
N TYR A 192 17.84 7.24 8.24
CA TYR A 192 18.40 6.04 7.64
C TYR A 192 19.25 6.38 6.42
N ALA A 193 20.48 5.86 6.42
CA ALA A 193 21.44 6.20 5.38
C ALA A 193 21.16 5.48 4.04
N PRO A 194 21.51 6.12 2.90
CA PRO A 194 21.60 5.42 1.61
C PRO A 194 22.54 4.20 1.69
N PRO A 195 22.38 3.19 0.79
CA PRO A 195 21.50 3.22 -0.37
C PRO A 195 20.04 2.84 -0.10
N CYS A 196 19.71 2.26 1.05
CA CYS A 196 18.40 1.70 1.37
C CYS A 196 17.76 2.38 2.58
N PRO A 197 17.36 3.66 2.51
CA PRO A 197 16.83 4.38 3.67
C PRO A 197 15.41 3.92 4.05
N TRP A 198 14.66 3.29 3.16
CA TRP A 198 13.27 2.90 3.40
C TRP A 198 13.12 1.40 3.60
N PHE A 199 13.41 0.61 2.58
CA PHE A 199 13.23 -0.84 2.56
C PHE A 199 14.53 -1.59 2.79
N PHE A 200 14.48 -2.68 3.55
CA PHE A 200 15.60 -3.60 3.77
C PHE A 200 15.06 -4.93 4.28
N GLU A 201 15.78 -6.00 4.06
CA GLU A 201 15.44 -7.32 4.58
C GLU A 201 16.10 -7.54 5.95
N PRO A 202 15.34 -7.49 7.05
CA PRO A 202 15.89 -7.72 8.38
C PRO A 202 16.13 -9.20 8.63
N ILE A 203 17.19 -9.49 9.39
CA ILE A 203 17.42 -10.82 9.96
C ILE A 203 17.17 -10.71 11.46
N ALA A 204 16.18 -11.43 11.97
CA ALA A 204 15.87 -11.48 13.39
C ALA A 204 15.66 -12.95 13.83
N ASP A 205 16.29 -13.35 14.92
CA ASP A 205 16.22 -14.72 15.45
C ASP A 205 16.50 -15.80 14.39
N GLU A 206 17.55 -15.61 13.57
CA GLU A 206 17.93 -16.49 12.46
C GLU A 206 16.89 -16.61 11.34
N THR A 207 15.84 -15.78 11.38
CA THR A 207 14.79 -15.74 10.36
C THR A 207 14.97 -14.50 9.47
N HIS A 208 14.96 -14.72 8.16
CA HIS A 208 14.85 -13.65 7.17
C HIS A 208 13.40 -13.18 7.08
N HIS A 209 13.21 -11.88 7.18
CA HIS A 209 11.92 -11.23 6.94
C HIS A 209 11.97 -10.45 5.64
N GLY A 210 10.81 -10.27 4.99
CA GLY A 210 10.70 -9.49 3.77
C GLY A 210 10.97 -7.99 3.99
N GLU A 211 11.17 -7.28 2.90
CA GLU A 211 11.49 -5.86 2.88
C GLU A 211 10.37 -4.97 3.45
N ASP A 212 9.13 -5.43 3.32
CA ASP A 212 7.93 -4.82 3.91
C ASP A 212 7.98 -4.81 5.44
N VAL A 213 8.43 -5.90 6.05
CA VAL A 213 8.68 -5.97 7.49
C VAL A 213 9.76 -4.96 7.89
N GLY A 214 10.86 -4.91 7.14
CA GLY A 214 11.94 -3.97 7.37
C GLY A 214 11.49 -2.51 7.35
N PHE A 215 10.67 -2.14 6.36
CA PHE A 215 10.07 -0.82 6.25
C PHE A 215 9.20 -0.50 7.46
N CYS A 216 8.30 -1.40 7.83
CA CYS A 216 7.40 -1.21 8.96
C CYS A 216 8.16 -1.09 10.30
N LEU A 217 9.21 -1.89 10.51
CA LEU A 217 10.05 -1.79 11.72
C LEU A 217 10.74 -0.43 11.83
N ARG A 218 11.23 0.14 10.72
CA ARG A 218 11.81 1.49 10.71
C ARG A 218 10.79 2.57 11.05
N LEU A 219 9.58 2.49 10.50
CA LEU A 219 8.50 3.42 10.83
C LEU A 219 8.15 3.38 12.31
N ARG A 220 8.00 2.19 12.86
CA ARG A 220 7.68 2.02 14.28
C ARG A 220 8.79 2.54 15.19
N ALA A 221 10.05 2.35 14.83
CA ALA A 221 11.19 2.91 15.55
C ALA A 221 11.16 4.46 15.56
N LEU A 222 10.51 5.08 14.57
CA LEU A 222 10.28 6.52 14.51
C LEU A 222 8.96 6.95 15.17
N GLY A 223 8.21 6.03 15.80
CA GLY A 223 6.94 6.32 16.46
C GLY A 223 5.77 6.55 15.50
N VAL A 224 5.86 6.07 14.25
CA VAL A 224 4.82 6.22 13.24
C VAL A 224 3.87 5.02 13.28
N GLU A 225 2.57 5.30 13.36
CA GLU A 225 1.54 4.27 13.26
C GLU A 225 1.34 3.83 11.81
N ILE A 226 1.04 2.54 11.65
CA ILE A 226 0.77 1.90 10.36
C ILE A 226 -0.66 1.39 10.40
N GLY A 227 -1.44 1.67 9.34
CA GLY A 227 -2.83 1.29 9.24
C GLY A 227 -3.09 0.17 8.25
N LEU A 228 -4.11 -0.64 8.54
CA LEU A 228 -4.76 -1.56 7.62
C LEU A 228 -6.21 -1.13 7.41
N HIS A 229 -6.62 -0.86 6.17
CA HIS A 229 -8.00 -0.53 5.83
C HIS A 229 -8.80 -1.79 5.55
N ARG A 230 -9.64 -2.21 6.50
CA ARG A 230 -10.42 -3.45 6.41
C ARG A 230 -11.51 -3.44 5.33
N GLY A 231 -12.01 -2.26 4.97
CA GLY A 231 -13.00 -2.07 3.91
C GLY A 231 -12.42 -2.07 2.49
N VAL A 232 -11.14 -1.79 2.33
CA VAL A 232 -10.43 -1.87 1.05
C VAL A 232 -9.80 -3.25 0.94
N ARG A 233 -10.45 -4.15 0.19
CA ARG A 233 -10.04 -5.55 0.05
C ARG A 233 -9.72 -5.86 -1.39
N VAL A 234 -8.46 -6.10 -1.67
CA VAL A 234 -7.98 -6.32 -3.03
C VAL A 234 -7.70 -7.80 -3.30
N ASN A 235 -7.77 -8.19 -4.57
CA ASN A 235 -7.52 -9.57 -4.98
C ASN A 235 -6.03 -9.77 -5.25
N HIS A 236 -5.50 -10.93 -4.86
CA HIS A 236 -4.12 -11.31 -5.09
C HIS A 236 -4.06 -12.52 -6.01
N TYR A 237 -3.39 -12.37 -7.14
CA TYR A 237 -3.25 -13.41 -8.15
C TYR A 237 -1.89 -14.09 -8.02
N LYS A 238 -1.92 -15.40 -7.79
CA LYS A 238 -0.73 -16.26 -7.89
C LYS A 238 -0.99 -17.28 -9.03
N THR A 239 -0.80 -18.56 -8.80
CA THR A 239 -1.30 -19.62 -9.68
C THR A 239 -2.82 -19.78 -9.56
N ALA A 240 -3.44 -19.04 -8.65
CA ALA A 240 -4.85 -18.99 -8.35
C ALA A 240 -5.20 -17.62 -7.79
N ARG A 241 -6.47 -17.21 -7.88
CA ARG A 241 -6.98 -16.01 -7.22
C ARG A 241 -7.27 -16.30 -5.76
N PHE A 242 -6.69 -15.50 -4.86
CA PHE A 242 -6.97 -15.54 -3.43
C PHE A 242 -7.72 -14.28 -3.01
N ASN A 243 -8.82 -14.45 -2.33
CA ASN A 243 -9.60 -13.37 -1.72
C ASN A 243 -10.27 -13.87 -0.43
N TYR A 244 -11.00 -12.98 0.23
CA TYR A 244 -11.70 -13.32 1.48
C TYR A 244 -12.90 -14.24 1.31
N ASP A 245 -13.40 -14.43 0.07
CA ASP A 245 -14.49 -15.37 -0.26
C ASP A 245 -13.96 -16.78 -0.55
N GLY A 246 -12.64 -16.95 -0.62
CA GLY A 246 -11.95 -18.22 -0.84
C GLY A 246 -11.09 -18.27 -2.10
N LEU A 247 -10.68 -19.48 -2.45
CA LEU A 247 -9.81 -19.79 -3.58
C LEU A 247 -10.63 -19.98 -4.85
N THR A 248 -10.27 -19.29 -5.92
CA THR A 248 -10.73 -19.57 -7.28
C THR A 248 -9.54 -20.03 -8.11
N LEU A 249 -9.54 -21.27 -8.56
CA LEU A 249 -8.55 -21.82 -9.51
C LEU A 249 -8.88 -21.37 -10.94
N PHE A 250 -7.85 -21.07 -11.74
CA PHE A 250 -7.95 -20.73 -13.16
C PHE A 250 -7.38 -21.87 -14.01
#